data_247a07ec1591734fa0d692aaf9b17a43
#
_entry.id   247a07ec1591734fa0d692aaf9b17a43
#
_cell.length_a   1.000
_cell.length_b   1.000
_cell.length_c   1.000
_cell.angle_alpha   90.00
_cell.angle_beta   90.00
_cell.angle_gamma   90.00
#
_symmetry.space_group_name_H-M   'P 1'
#
loop_
_entity.id
_entity.type
_entity.pdbx_description
1 polymer ?
#
loop_
_entity_poly.entity_id
_entity_poly.type
_entity_poly.pdbx_seq_one_letter_code
_entity_poly.pdbx_strand_id
1 'polypeptide(L)'
;MDVSDKWLAEKSFFCDNDIMVLPKLTEIYFEEKKYSLTYYLADLYQNDFLSLLFYKMLSLSVLGKKKAAFKIYESHGDDWLNICKQYNIYWKHVILFALYFKQKRYSDWFQNLLNRHYDSELVQLFELIEEYSQEKFVQLPLFNKICEEYPSLKKFYMPLKSKNSPITFEKVLWRVWGKYNHKLRDMPLDKNKMQCLYNKDGLKIFSYKPHQVAASMHIIFDHDATIIFDCGAELVEDGIKHIPARQILEDLNINKVDAVFISHGHLDHYGSLNELPRSPCFMTEETASIIKMTSTNIFLRNLQVKNFYDTVNVGGIKIKFIPNGHIRGSVLFDIDWRGKRIIYTGDYCLADQHTCLGLDINSLLTIPKRTDIFLTESTYGKKPQMLSLKQYESIFVDICEAVIKFGKKIIIPSFAVGRAAEVALLLKESARRNGFIILIDGLAAQMTEYYQNSMEKNIIGGNISVYTGDIDLRYRIDNYNVIIASSGMLQEGSTSFFYLQEMLDMDKVCVLKVGFIREYEDMLISILNRRDKNVTFFDIPLSAHADYDTLISITEKISPETAIYIHGQGIEA
;
A
#
# COMPACT_ATOMS: atom_id res chain seq x y z
N MET A 1 -0.75 -18.74 29.50
CA MET A 1 -2.07 -18.59 28.84
C MET A 1 -2.45 -19.94 28.24
N ASP A 2 -3.65 -20.43 28.49
CA ASP A 2 -4.06 -21.76 28.04
C ASP A 2 -4.27 -21.76 26.51
N VAL A 3 -3.76 -22.78 25.82
CA VAL A 3 -3.91 -22.97 24.35
C VAL A 3 -5.39 -23.02 23.95
N SER A 4 -6.27 -23.47 24.89
CA SER A 4 -7.72 -23.51 24.72
C SER A 4 -8.34 -22.12 24.58
N ASP A 5 -7.87 -21.12 25.33
CA ASP A 5 -8.43 -19.76 25.31
C ASP A 5 -8.15 -19.06 23.97
N LYS A 6 -6.95 -19.23 23.43
CA LYS A 6 -6.57 -18.71 22.12
C LYS A 6 -7.41 -19.34 21.03
N TRP A 7 -7.52 -20.66 21.04
CA TRP A 7 -8.29 -21.38 20.02
C TRP A 7 -9.76 -20.96 19.99
N LEU A 8 -10.37 -20.77 21.17
CA LEU A 8 -11.74 -20.31 21.31
C LEU A 8 -11.91 -18.88 20.79
N ALA A 9 -11.01 -17.95 21.13
CA ALA A 9 -11.08 -16.56 20.67
C ALA A 9 -10.87 -16.45 19.15
N GLU A 10 -9.91 -17.18 18.57
CA GLU A 10 -9.70 -17.24 17.14
C GLU A 10 -10.92 -17.81 16.41
N LYS A 11 -11.49 -18.91 16.90
CA LYS A 11 -12.68 -19.52 16.34
C LYS A 11 -13.86 -18.55 16.36
N SER A 12 -14.13 -17.94 17.51
CA SER A 12 -15.23 -16.99 17.69
C SER A 12 -15.10 -15.81 16.71
N PHE A 13 -13.90 -15.24 16.58
CA PHE A 13 -13.65 -14.13 15.69
C PHE A 13 -13.66 -14.52 14.19
N PHE A 14 -12.80 -15.47 13.80
CA PHE A 14 -12.61 -15.80 12.37
C PHE A 14 -13.71 -16.69 11.79
N CYS A 15 -14.38 -17.48 12.61
CA CYS A 15 -15.47 -18.37 12.18
C CYS A 15 -16.85 -17.75 12.37
N ASP A 16 -17.11 -17.24 13.58
CA ASP A 16 -18.44 -16.83 13.98
C ASP A 16 -18.65 -15.31 13.84
N ASN A 17 -17.63 -14.55 13.39
CA ASN A 17 -17.59 -13.10 13.26
C ASN A 17 -17.92 -12.35 14.57
N ASP A 18 -17.61 -12.96 15.71
CA ASP A 18 -17.85 -12.37 17.02
C ASP A 18 -16.75 -11.36 17.35
N ILE A 19 -17.04 -10.07 17.13
CA ILE A 19 -16.10 -8.99 17.42
C ILE A 19 -15.88 -8.77 18.92
N MET A 20 -16.76 -9.29 19.79
CA MET A 20 -16.63 -9.12 21.25
C MET A 20 -15.37 -9.78 21.82
N VAL A 21 -14.80 -10.74 21.12
CA VAL A 21 -13.55 -11.42 21.54
C VAL A 21 -12.27 -10.67 21.14
N LEU A 22 -12.36 -9.63 20.32
CA LEU A 22 -11.21 -8.90 19.78
C LEU A 22 -10.28 -8.31 20.85
N PRO A 23 -10.77 -7.70 21.95
CA PRO A 23 -9.88 -7.23 23.00
C PRO A 23 -9.00 -8.34 23.56
N LYS A 24 -9.57 -9.52 23.77
CA LYS A 24 -8.83 -10.69 24.26
C LYS A 24 -7.88 -11.26 23.20
N LEU A 25 -8.33 -11.33 21.95
CA LEU A 25 -7.52 -11.84 20.86
C LEU A 25 -6.31 -10.94 20.55
N THR A 26 -6.49 -9.61 20.58
CA THR A 26 -5.39 -8.66 20.39
C THR A 26 -4.37 -8.72 21.54
N GLU A 27 -4.81 -8.92 22.78
CA GLU A 27 -3.93 -9.20 23.91
C GLU A 27 -3.06 -10.44 23.64
N ILE A 28 -3.68 -11.55 23.26
CA ILE A 28 -3.00 -12.81 22.96
C ILE A 28 -1.95 -12.62 21.86
N TYR A 29 -2.32 -11.98 20.75
CA TYR A 29 -1.39 -11.75 19.66
C TYR A 29 -0.26 -10.78 20.05
N PHE A 30 -0.51 -9.80 20.91
CA PHE A 30 0.53 -8.93 21.43
C PHE A 30 1.55 -9.71 22.26
N GLU A 31 1.10 -10.58 23.18
CA GLU A 31 1.97 -11.43 23.98
C GLU A 31 2.75 -12.46 23.12
N GLU A 32 2.16 -12.96 22.05
CA GLU A 32 2.85 -13.80 21.06
C GLU A 32 3.83 -13.04 20.16
N LYS A 33 3.98 -11.73 20.37
CA LYS A 33 4.85 -10.84 19.58
C LYS A 33 4.41 -10.66 18.12
N LYS A 34 3.16 -10.93 17.80
CA LYS A 34 2.54 -10.67 16.49
C LYS A 34 2.12 -9.19 16.39
N TYR A 35 3.04 -8.27 16.63
CA TYR A 35 2.75 -6.84 16.79
C TYR A 35 2.10 -6.20 15.54
N SER A 36 2.47 -6.63 14.35
CA SER A 36 1.86 -6.14 13.11
C SER A 36 0.40 -6.55 13.00
N LEU A 37 0.08 -7.82 13.30
CA LEU A 37 -1.30 -8.31 13.31
C LEU A 37 -2.12 -7.65 14.43
N THR A 38 -1.54 -7.50 15.61
CA THR A 38 -2.17 -6.78 16.74
C THR A 38 -2.51 -5.35 16.35
N TYR A 39 -1.56 -4.63 15.75
CA TYR A 39 -1.80 -3.28 15.24
C TYR A 39 -2.94 -3.24 14.23
N TYR A 40 -2.90 -4.12 13.24
CA TYR A 40 -3.88 -4.16 12.16
C TYR A 40 -5.31 -4.40 12.68
N LEU A 41 -5.51 -5.40 13.52
CA LEU A 41 -6.83 -5.67 14.10
C LEU A 41 -7.29 -4.54 15.03
N ALA A 42 -6.39 -3.97 15.82
CA ALA A 42 -6.71 -2.86 16.69
C ALA A 42 -7.05 -1.58 15.90
N ASP A 43 -6.39 -1.33 14.78
CA ASP A 43 -6.68 -0.20 13.89
C ASP A 43 -8.05 -0.33 13.20
N LEU A 44 -8.35 -1.54 12.72
CA LEU A 44 -9.59 -1.83 12.00
C LEU A 44 -10.85 -1.68 12.88
N TYR A 45 -10.76 -2.07 14.17
CA TYR A 45 -11.91 -2.12 15.09
C TYR A 45 -11.82 -1.15 16.27
N GLN A 46 -10.93 -0.15 16.24
CA GLN A 46 -10.72 0.80 17.34
C GLN A 46 -11.97 1.58 17.75
N ASN A 47 -12.89 1.80 16.82
CA ASN A 47 -14.13 2.52 17.09
C ASN A 47 -15.16 1.69 17.87
N ASP A 48 -15.03 0.37 17.83
CA ASP A 48 -15.93 -0.55 18.54
C ASP A 48 -15.47 -0.79 19.98
N PHE A 49 -14.14 -0.75 20.22
CA PHE A 49 -13.55 -1.02 21.53
C PHE A 49 -12.43 -0.07 21.87
N LEU A 50 -12.64 0.76 22.85
CA LEU A 50 -11.63 1.74 23.31
C LEU A 50 -10.31 1.06 23.77
N SER A 51 -10.39 -0.15 24.31
CA SER A 51 -9.22 -0.95 24.69
C SER A 51 -8.29 -1.29 23.52
N LEU A 52 -8.80 -1.35 22.30
CA LEU A 52 -7.99 -1.62 21.10
C LEU A 52 -7.05 -0.47 20.77
N LEU A 53 -7.41 0.77 21.09
CA LEU A 53 -6.50 1.92 20.96
C LEU A 53 -5.20 1.72 21.73
N PHE A 54 -5.29 1.08 22.89
CA PHE A 54 -4.13 0.76 23.71
C PHE A 54 -3.19 -0.21 22.99
N TYR A 55 -3.70 -1.32 22.44
CA TYR A 55 -2.88 -2.28 21.69
C TYR A 55 -2.36 -1.72 20.38
N LYS A 56 -3.14 -0.85 19.71
CA LYS A 56 -2.68 -0.09 18.54
C LYS A 56 -1.46 0.76 18.90
N MET A 57 -1.55 1.53 19.96
CA MET A 57 -0.48 2.40 20.46
C MET A 57 0.77 1.61 20.86
N LEU A 58 0.61 0.54 21.64
CA LEU A 58 1.72 -0.32 22.06
C LEU A 58 2.42 -0.97 20.86
N SER A 59 1.65 -1.52 19.94
CA SER A 59 2.19 -2.16 18.75
C SER A 59 2.99 -1.19 17.89
N LEU A 60 2.48 0.02 17.63
CA LEU A 60 3.20 1.08 16.92
C LEU A 60 4.53 1.43 17.60
N SER A 61 4.54 1.50 18.94
CA SER A 61 5.79 1.79 19.67
C SER A 61 6.83 0.68 19.49
N VAL A 62 6.42 -0.58 19.58
CA VAL A 62 7.33 -1.73 19.37
C VAL A 62 7.83 -1.80 17.93
N LEU A 63 6.98 -1.45 16.98
CA LEU A 63 7.31 -1.39 15.54
C LEU A 63 8.15 -0.15 15.16
N GLY A 64 8.55 0.68 16.15
CA GLY A 64 9.40 1.85 15.94
C GLY A 64 8.66 3.12 15.50
N LYS A 65 7.34 3.08 15.37
CA LYS A 65 6.49 4.22 14.96
C LYS A 65 6.10 5.12 16.15
N LYS A 66 7.10 5.55 16.94
CA LYS A 66 6.92 6.26 18.22
C LYS A 66 6.08 7.52 18.13
N LYS A 67 6.23 8.32 17.06
CA LYS A 67 5.47 9.57 16.87
C LYS A 67 3.98 9.29 16.68
N ALA A 68 3.64 8.27 15.88
CA ALA A 68 2.26 7.86 15.67
C ALA A 68 1.63 7.32 16.97
N ALA A 69 2.34 6.50 17.71
CA ALA A 69 1.92 6.02 19.02
C ALA A 69 1.66 7.16 19.99
N PHE A 70 2.56 8.14 20.04
CA PHE A 70 2.43 9.31 20.90
C PHE A 70 1.24 10.20 20.52
N LYS A 71 0.98 10.39 19.22
CA LYS A 71 -0.19 11.14 18.75
C LYS A 71 -1.51 10.51 19.19
N ILE A 72 -1.60 9.18 19.17
CA ILE A 72 -2.77 8.44 19.70
C ILE A 72 -2.89 8.69 21.20
N TYR A 73 -1.80 8.63 21.94
CA TYR A 73 -1.77 8.88 23.37
C TYR A 73 -2.27 10.31 23.72
N GLU A 74 -1.77 11.33 23.02
CA GLU A 74 -2.19 12.72 23.24
C GLU A 74 -3.65 12.98 22.89
N SER A 75 -4.16 12.40 21.80
CA SER A 75 -5.50 12.67 21.31
C SER A 75 -6.63 12.14 22.21
N HIS A 76 -6.33 11.19 23.11
CA HIS A 76 -7.32 10.52 23.96
C HIS A 76 -7.14 10.83 25.46
N GLY A 77 -6.36 11.83 25.83
CA GLY A 77 -6.08 12.35 27.17
C GLY A 77 -6.87 11.75 28.36
N ASP A 78 -8.08 12.23 28.60
CA ASP A 78 -8.90 11.80 29.75
C ASP A 78 -9.57 10.41 29.56
N ASP A 79 -9.68 9.92 28.34
CA ASP A 79 -10.29 8.61 28.05
C ASP A 79 -9.43 7.45 28.55
N TRP A 80 -8.10 7.65 28.68
CA TRP A 80 -7.21 6.66 29.26
C TRP A 80 -7.58 6.27 30.70
N LEU A 81 -8.15 7.19 31.45
CA LEU A 81 -8.69 6.93 32.80
C LEU A 81 -9.86 5.96 32.78
N ASN A 82 -10.75 6.10 31.79
CA ASN A 82 -11.90 5.23 31.61
C ASN A 82 -11.47 3.82 31.14
N ILE A 83 -10.49 3.76 30.24
CA ILE A 83 -9.88 2.50 29.80
C ILE A 83 -9.23 1.77 30.98
N CYS A 84 -8.45 2.48 31.79
CA CYS A 84 -7.81 1.90 32.97
C CYS A 84 -8.81 1.42 34.03
N LYS A 85 -9.93 2.11 34.20
CA LYS A 85 -10.99 1.69 35.14
C LYS A 85 -11.72 0.42 34.68
N GLN A 86 -11.93 0.30 33.40
CA GLN A 86 -12.68 -0.81 32.81
C GLN A 86 -11.87 -2.11 32.75
N TYR A 87 -10.54 -1.98 32.62
CA TYR A 87 -9.63 -3.10 32.41
C TYR A 87 -8.48 -3.05 33.42
N ASN A 88 -8.65 -3.61 34.62
CA ASN A 88 -7.69 -3.60 35.75
C ASN A 88 -6.25 -4.04 35.40
N ILE A 89 -6.05 -4.71 34.28
CA ILE A 89 -4.77 -5.28 33.85
C ILE A 89 -3.93 -4.24 33.07
N TYR A 90 -4.56 -3.28 32.40
CA TYR A 90 -3.92 -2.40 31.41
C TYR A 90 -3.29 -1.12 31.97
N TRP A 91 -3.64 -0.69 33.18
CA TRP A 91 -3.10 0.52 33.74
C TRP A 91 -1.56 0.49 33.93
N LYS A 92 -0.98 -0.69 34.25
CA LYS A 92 0.48 -0.86 34.34
C LYS A 92 1.17 -0.53 33.03
N HIS A 93 0.59 -0.92 31.91
CA HIS A 93 1.12 -0.64 30.58
C HIS A 93 0.99 0.84 30.20
N VAL A 94 -0.11 1.50 30.54
CA VAL A 94 -0.31 2.94 30.27
C VAL A 94 0.69 3.78 31.04
N ILE A 95 0.98 3.40 32.28
CA ILE A 95 2.00 4.04 33.11
C ILE A 95 3.38 3.92 32.48
N LEU A 96 3.76 2.68 32.11
CA LEU A 96 5.04 2.43 31.49
C LEU A 96 5.17 3.18 30.15
N PHE A 97 4.07 3.35 29.44
CA PHE A 97 4.03 4.11 28.20
C PHE A 97 4.15 5.63 28.44
N ALA A 98 3.45 6.18 29.43
CA ALA A 98 3.57 7.58 29.84
C ALA A 98 5.01 7.93 30.22
N LEU A 99 5.69 7.02 30.93
CA LEU A 99 7.09 7.14 31.29
C LEU A 99 8.03 7.10 30.10
N TYR A 100 7.75 6.24 29.15
CA TYR A 100 8.52 6.14 27.92
C TYR A 100 8.59 7.46 27.17
N PHE A 101 7.51 8.26 27.20
CA PHE A 101 7.42 9.55 26.50
C PHE A 101 7.81 10.76 27.39
N LYS A 102 8.15 10.58 28.67
CA LYS A 102 8.62 11.65 29.58
C LYS A 102 7.75 12.92 29.56
N GLN A 103 6.47 12.82 29.80
CA GLN A 103 5.65 14.03 29.83
C GLN A 103 5.23 14.43 31.25
N LYS A 104 5.70 15.61 31.66
CA LYS A 104 5.37 16.25 32.95
C LYS A 104 3.86 16.48 33.16
N ARG A 105 3.11 16.59 32.08
CA ARG A 105 1.65 16.81 32.05
C ARG A 105 0.86 15.63 32.63
N TYR A 106 1.44 14.44 32.63
CA TYR A 106 0.78 13.22 33.10
C TYR A 106 1.13 12.84 34.55
N SER A 107 2.06 13.54 35.21
CA SER A 107 2.33 13.33 36.63
C SER A 107 1.11 13.66 37.49
N ASP A 108 0.40 14.75 37.18
CA ASP A 108 -0.80 15.17 37.91
C ASP A 108 -1.97 14.19 37.69
N TRP A 109 -2.15 13.73 36.46
CA TRP A 109 -3.13 12.71 36.10
C TRP A 109 -2.82 11.39 36.83
N PHE A 110 -1.56 11.04 36.92
CA PHE A 110 -1.08 9.85 37.55
C PHE A 110 -1.25 9.86 39.07
N GLN A 111 -0.96 10.99 39.72
CA GLN A 111 -1.23 11.19 41.14
C GLN A 111 -2.72 11.10 41.45
N ASN A 112 -3.58 11.60 40.58
CA ASN A 112 -5.01 11.44 40.71
C ASN A 112 -5.48 9.98 40.56
N LEU A 113 -4.80 9.18 39.74
CA LEU A 113 -5.05 7.74 39.62
C LEU A 113 -4.63 6.99 40.88
N LEU A 114 -3.45 7.27 41.41
CA LEU A 114 -2.92 6.69 42.66
C LEU A 114 -3.80 7.00 43.86
N ASN A 115 -4.31 8.22 43.95
CA ASN A 115 -5.19 8.65 45.06
C ASN A 115 -6.56 7.94 45.03
N ARG A 116 -6.95 7.34 43.90
CA ARG A 116 -8.24 6.64 43.75
C ARG A 116 -8.12 5.10 43.82
N HIS A 117 -6.95 4.55 43.56
CA HIS A 117 -6.71 3.11 43.55
C HIS A 117 -5.45 2.79 44.33
N TYR A 118 -5.62 2.32 45.57
CA TYR A 118 -4.52 1.95 46.48
C TYR A 118 -3.94 0.60 46.05
N ASP A 119 -2.93 0.63 45.14
CA ASP A 119 -2.07 -0.51 44.87
C ASP A 119 -0.65 -0.16 45.25
N SER A 120 -0.13 -0.84 46.27
CA SER A 120 1.19 -0.55 46.87
C SER A 120 2.35 -0.72 45.91
N GLU A 121 2.25 -1.63 44.93
CA GLU A 121 3.27 -1.84 43.90
C GLU A 121 3.27 -0.67 42.90
N LEU A 122 2.11 -0.08 42.64
CA LEU A 122 1.93 1.05 41.77
C LEU A 122 2.52 2.33 42.35
N VAL A 123 2.30 2.56 43.63
CA VAL A 123 2.86 3.70 44.39
C VAL A 123 4.38 3.60 44.40
N GLN A 124 4.94 2.44 44.70
CA GLN A 124 6.38 2.21 44.67
C GLN A 124 6.98 2.38 43.29
N LEU A 125 6.29 1.94 42.24
CA LEU A 125 6.72 2.12 40.87
C LEU A 125 6.78 3.60 40.51
N PHE A 126 5.78 4.38 40.92
CA PHE A 126 5.70 5.81 40.65
C PHE A 126 6.80 6.60 41.37
N GLU A 127 7.00 6.33 42.67
CA GLU A 127 8.06 6.97 43.44
C GLU A 127 9.44 6.69 42.84
N LEU A 128 9.71 5.45 42.43
CA LEU A 128 10.94 5.08 41.73
C LEU A 128 11.13 5.78 40.38
N ILE A 129 10.07 6.09 39.72
CA ILE A 129 10.06 6.75 38.41
C ILE A 129 10.32 8.25 38.52
N GLU A 130 9.76 8.93 39.50
CA GLU A 130 10.05 10.34 39.78
C GLU A 130 11.51 10.51 40.25
N GLU A 131 12.04 9.55 41.01
CA GLU A 131 13.35 9.63 41.59
C GLU A 131 14.50 9.28 40.62
N TYR A 132 14.25 8.41 39.63
CA TYR A 132 15.31 7.90 38.75
C TYR A 132 15.18 8.38 37.30
N SER A 133 16.33 8.65 36.64
CA SER A 133 16.36 8.83 35.19
C SER A 133 15.95 7.53 34.46
N GLN A 134 15.39 7.64 33.24
CA GLN A 134 14.96 6.47 32.47
C GLN A 134 16.03 5.37 32.34
N GLU A 135 17.32 5.75 32.23
CA GLU A 135 18.45 4.81 32.15
C GLU A 135 18.63 4.02 33.43
N LYS A 136 18.39 4.63 34.60
CA LYS A 136 18.48 3.98 35.92
C LYS A 136 17.25 3.12 36.18
N PHE A 137 16.07 3.55 35.74
CA PHE A 137 14.83 2.80 35.91
C PHE A 137 14.88 1.42 35.25
N VAL A 138 15.41 1.32 34.01
CA VAL A 138 15.57 0.03 33.29
C VAL A 138 16.53 -0.95 34.01
N GLN A 139 17.34 -0.46 34.92
CA GLN A 139 18.29 -1.27 35.69
C GLN A 139 17.73 -1.75 37.04
N LEU A 140 16.52 -1.30 37.40
CA LEU A 140 15.92 -1.68 38.71
C LEU A 140 15.39 -3.12 38.70
N PRO A 141 15.49 -3.84 39.85
CA PRO A 141 14.91 -5.17 39.98
C PRO A 141 13.42 -5.23 39.71
N LEU A 142 12.67 -4.16 40.06
CA LEU A 142 11.24 -4.04 39.82
C LEU A 142 10.91 -4.02 38.34
N PHE A 143 11.70 -3.33 37.49
CA PHE A 143 11.54 -3.36 36.04
C PHE A 143 11.73 -4.79 35.50
N ASN A 144 12.71 -5.52 36.00
CA ASN A 144 12.91 -6.92 35.61
C ASN A 144 11.74 -7.82 36.00
N LYS A 145 11.19 -7.66 37.21
CA LYS A 145 10.01 -8.38 37.69
C LYS A 145 8.78 -8.10 36.81
N ILE A 146 8.56 -6.83 36.45
CA ILE A 146 7.48 -6.44 35.51
C ILE A 146 7.71 -7.02 34.11
N CYS A 147 8.96 -7.07 33.63
CA CYS A 147 9.31 -7.69 32.34
C CYS A 147 9.23 -9.23 32.37
N GLU A 148 9.32 -9.87 33.52
CA GLU A 148 9.07 -11.30 33.70
C GLU A 148 7.57 -11.61 33.61
N GLU A 149 6.75 -10.78 34.24
CA GLU A 149 5.29 -10.87 34.16
C GLU A 149 4.77 -10.50 32.75
N TYR A 150 5.41 -9.52 32.09
CA TYR A 150 5.06 -9.03 30.75
C TYR A 150 6.29 -8.98 29.83
N PRO A 151 6.74 -10.11 29.26
CA PRO A 151 7.98 -10.20 28.48
C PRO A 151 8.07 -9.26 27.26
N SER A 152 6.93 -8.90 26.70
CA SER A 152 6.84 -7.95 25.58
C SER A 152 7.35 -6.55 25.93
N LEU A 153 7.21 -6.12 27.20
CA LEU A 153 7.66 -4.83 27.68
C LEU A 153 9.19 -4.65 27.65
N LYS A 154 9.95 -5.73 27.76
CA LYS A 154 11.41 -5.68 27.66
C LYS A 154 11.87 -5.14 26.30
N LYS A 155 11.17 -5.48 25.21
CA LYS A 155 11.40 -4.94 23.87
C LYS A 155 11.03 -3.47 23.75
N PHE A 156 10.08 -3.01 24.52
CA PHE A 156 9.59 -1.63 24.55
C PHE A 156 10.67 -0.67 25.08
N TYR A 157 11.44 -1.10 26.07
CA TYR A 157 12.43 -0.28 26.78
C TYR A 157 13.87 -0.47 26.33
N MET A 158 14.21 -1.61 25.70
CA MET A 158 15.58 -1.89 25.24
C MET A 158 16.15 -0.95 24.18
N PRO A 159 15.37 -0.36 23.26
CA PRO A 159 15.88 0.60 22.26
C PRO A 159 16.32 1.95 22.84
N LEU A 160 16.08 2.23 24.12
CA LEU A 160 16.44 3.51 24.75
C LEU A 160 17.95 3.71 24.98
N LYS A 161 18.77 2.70 24.70
CA LYS A 161 20.23 2.77 24.88
C LYS A 161 21.01 3.49 23.78
N SER A 162 20.40 3.93 22.67
CA SER A 162 21.10 4.65 21.61
C SER A 162 20.96 6.16 21.79
N LYS A 163 22.06 6.81 22.14
CA LYS A 163 22.24 8.25 22.09
C LYS A 163 22.19 8.73 20.63
N ASN A 164 21.09 9.25 20.16
CA ASN A 164 21.10 10.25 19.11
C ASN A 164 19.83 11.09 19.23
N SER A 165 20.00 12.37 19.49
CA SER A 165 18.98 13.38 19.58
C SER A 165 18.26 13.53 18.22
N PRO A 166 16.94 13.45 18.14
CA PRO A 166 16.23 13.68 16.90
C PRO A 166 16.28 15.17 16.55
N ILE A 167 16.87 15.49 15.41
CA ILE A 167 16.58 16.73 14.69
C ILE A 167 15.08 16.71 14.40
N THR A 168 14.35 17.69 14.90
CA THR A 168 12.89 17.73 14.80
C THR A 168 12.46 17.76 13.33
N PHE A 169 11.86 16.67 12.89
CA PHE A 169 11.30 16.44 11.56
C PHE A 169 10.37 17.57 11.09
N GLU A 170 9.63 18.21 12.01
CA GLU A 170 8.83 19.40 11.73
C GLU A 170 9.61 20.58 11.13
N LYS A 171 10.84 20.84 11.58
CA LYS A 171 11.66 21.92 11.04
C LYS A 171 12.14 21.66 9.61
N VAL A 172 12.29 20.40 9.22
CA VAL A 172 12.70 20.00 7.86
C VAL A 172 11.50 20.10 6.93
N LEU A 173 10.32 19.60 7.33
CA LEU A 173 9.07 19.70 6.58
C LEU A 173 8.71 21.14 6.21
N TRP A 174 8.76 22.08 7.17
CA TRP A 174 8.45 23.49 6.92
C TRP A 174 9.42 24.18 5.94
N ARG A 175 10.68 23.78 5.90
CA ARG A 175 11.68 24.36 4.97
C ARG A 175 11.46 23.87 3.53
N VAL A 176 11.08 22.61 3.34
CA VAL A 176 10.83 22.04 2.01
C VAL A 176 9.48 22.56 1.47
N TRP A 177 8.45 22.56 2.30
CA TRP A 177 7.10 23.01 1.95
C TRP A 177 7.01 24.49 1.55
N GLY A 178 7.66 25.37 2.28
CA GLY A 178 7.65 26.81 2.00
C GLY A 178 8.30 27.20 0.67
N LYS A 179 9.16 26.35 0.12
CA LYS A 179 9.94 26.62 -1.10
C LYS A 179 9.17 26.30 -2.39
N TYR A 180 8.19 25.39 -2.35
CA TYR A 180 7.51 24.85 -3.54
C TYR A 180 6.11 25.44 -3.82
N ASN A 181 5.52 26.19 -2.89
CA ASN A 181 4.10 26.59 -2.90
C ASN A 181 3.74 27.85 -3.70
N HIS A 182 4.67 28.58 -4.29
CA HIS A 182 4.40 29.94 -4.75
C HIS A 182 4.00 30.16 -6.21
N LYS A 183 3.85 29.12 -7.06
CA LYS A 183 3.70 29.36 -8.54
C LYS A 183 2.52 28.72 -9.26
N LEU A 184 1.56 28.09 -8.59
CA LEU A 184 0.46 27.38 -9.28
C LEU A 184 -0.91 28.09 -9.20
N ARG A 185 -0.98 29.37 -8.80
CA ARG A 185 -2.25 30.02 -8.40
C ARG A 185 -3.11 30.64 -9.52
N ASP A 186 -2.67 30.76 -10.76
CA ASP A 186 -3.32 31.66 -11.72
C ASP A 186 -3.85 31.02 -13.02
N MET A 187 -4.41 29.82 -13.00
CA MET A 187 -5.16 29.30 -14.18
C MET A 187 -6.52 28.73 -13.76
N PRO A 188 -7.63 29.12 -14.45
CA PRO A 188 -8.94 28.54 -14.18
C PRO A 188 -8.97 27.06 -14.61
N LEU A 189 -9.23 26.20 -13.65
CA LEU A 189 -9.23 24.74 -13.78
C LEU A 189 -10.58 24.26 -14.32
N ASP A 190 -10.65 23.87 -15.58
CA ASP A 190 -11.67 22.92 -16.05
C ASP A 190 -11.26 21.51 -15.61
N LYS A 191 -11.84 21.03 -14.50
CA LYS A 191 -11.44 19.81 -13.79
C LYS A 191 -11.53 18.50 -14.60
N ASN A 192 -12.01 18.55 -15.83
CA ASN A 192 -12.27 17.38 -16.67
C ASN A 192 -11.38 17.24 -17.92
N LYS A 193 -10.42 18.12 -18.15
CA LYS A 193 -9.59 18.14 -19.35
C LYS A 193 -8.10 18.15 -19.06
N MET A 194 -7.27 18.16 -20.11
CA MET A 194 -5.82 18.32 -20.02
C MET A 194 -5.45 19.58 -19.23
N GLN A 195 -4.53 19.43 -18.30
CA GLN A 195 -4.03 20.52 -17.46
C GLN A 195 -2.57 20.83 -17.82
N CYS A 196 -2.23 22.12 -17.93
CA CYS A 196 -0.85 22.56 -18.04
C CYS A 196 -0.22 22.57 -16.66
N LEU A 197 0.71 21.66 -16.41
CA LEU A 197 1.40 21.51 -15.13
C LEU A 197 2.73 22.26 -15.06
N TYR A 198 3.34 22.51 -16.22
CA TYR A 198 4.58 23.26 -16.34
C TYR A 198 4.60 24.05 -17.65
N ASN A 199 5.06 25.31 -17.59
CA ASN A 199 5.24 26.16 -18.76
C ASN A 199 6.34 27.20 -18.46
N LYS A 200 7.58 26.88 -18.83
CA LYS A 200 8.73 27.75 -18.61
C LYS A 200 9.79 27.52 -19.69
N ASP A 201 10.41 28.59 -20.16
CA ASP A 201 11.50 28.58 -21.15
C ASP A 201 11.16 27.79 -22.43
N GLY A 202 9.91 27.87 -22.89
CA GLY A 202 9.42 27.17 -24.08
C GLY A 202 9.05 25.70 -23.86
N LEU A 203 9.44 25.08 -22.76
CA LEU A 203 9.07 23.73 -22.40
C LEU A 203 7.69 23.72 -21.71
N LYS A 204 6.81 22.82 -22.15
CA LYS A 204 5.47 22.65 -21.60
C LYS A 204 5.22 21.20 -21.23
N ILE A 205 4.53 20.99 -20.09
CA ILE A 205 4.03 19.68 -19.66
C ILE A 205 2.54 19.77 -19.43
N PHE A 206 1.80 18.94 -20.16
CA PHE A 206 0.36 18.78 -19.99
C PHE A 206 0.06 17.37 -19.52
N SER A 207 -0.93 17.22 -18.64
CA SER A 207 -1.38 15.92 -18.14
C SER A 207 -2.89 15.79 -18.17
N TYR A 208 -3.38 14.62 -18.54
CA TYR A 208 -4.79 14.29 -18.52
C TYR A 208 -5.20 13.88 -17.11
N LYS A 209 -6.21 14.54 -16.54
CA LYS A 209 -6.73 14.29 -15.18
C LYS A 209 -5.66 14.02 -14.11
N PRO A 210 -4.63 14.87 -13.95
CA PRO A 210 -3.45 14.58 -13.13
C PRO A 210 -3.76 14.27 -11.66
N HIS A 211 -4.86 14.83 -11.12
CA HIS A 211 -5.22 14.71 -9.70
C HIS A 211 -6.25 13.61 -9.43
N GLN A 212 -6.29 12.59 -10.26
CA GLN A 212 -7.16 11.42 -10.11
C GLN A 212 -6.36 10.15 -10.38
N VAL A 213 -6.66 9.06 -9.67
CA VAL A 213 -6.24 7.72 -10.06
C VAL A 213 -7.11 7.31 -11.24
N ALA A 214 -6.66 7.56 -12.45
CA ALA A 214 -7.39 7.41 -13.69
C ALA A 214 -6.41 7.22 -14.85
N ALA A 215 -6.93 7.13 -16.08
CA ALA A 215 -6.09 7.01 -17.26
C ALA A 215 -5.02 8.09 -17.34
N SER A 216 -3.77 7.69 -17.46
CA SER A 216 -2.58 8.54 -17.50
C SER A 216 -2.22 8.90 -18.93
N MET A 217 -1.98 10.19 -19.20
CA MET A 217 -1.37 10.68 -20.44
C MET A 217 -0.65 12.00 -20.14
N HIS A 218 0.65 12.03 -20.42
CA HIS A 218 1.50 13.19 -20.18
C HIS A 218 2.18 13.61 -21.47
N ILE A 219 1.98 14.86 -21.89
CA ILE A 219 2.56 15.42 -23.10
C ILE A 219 3.64 16.42 -22.71
N ILE A 220 4.89 16.12 -23.05
CA ILE A 220 6.02 17.01 -22.87
C ILE A 220 6.43 17.52 -24.25
N PHE A 221 6.43 18.83 -24.44
CA PHE A 221 6.78 19.41 -25.73
C PHE A 221 7.38 20.82 -25.64
N ASP A 222 8.14 21.14 -26.66
CA ASP A 222 8.61 22.47 -26.98
C ASP A 222 8.31 22.80 -28.45
N HIS A 223 8.97 23.80 -29.06
CA HIS A 223 8.74 24.16 -30.45
C HIS A 223 9.30 23.15 -31.47
N ASP A 224 10.22 22.26 -31.06
CA ASP A 224 10.93 21.33 -31.94
C ASP A 224 10.53 19.85 -31.75
N ALA A 225 9.98 19.49 -30.60
CA ALA A 225 9.70 18.10 -30.27
C ALA A 225 8.45 17.94 -29.40
N THR A 226 7.72 16.83 -29.63
CA THR A 226 6.59 16.40 -28.82
C THR A 226 6.76 14.93 -28.45
N ILE A 227 6.80 14.63 -27.18
CA ILE A 227 6.90 13.26 -26.64
C ILE A 227 5.74 13.02 -25.69
N ILE A 228 5.10 11.85 -25.82
CA ILE A 228 3.99 11.43 -24.96
C ILE A 228 4.50 10.31 -24.06
N PHE A 229 4.21 10.44 -22.77
CA PHE A 229 4.44 9.40 -21.77
C PHE A 229 3.08 8.88 -21.31
N ASP A 230 2.87 7.57 -21.50
CA ASP A 230 1.63 6.84 -21.29
C ASP A 230 0.45 7.36 -22.13
N CYS A 231 -0.53 6.52 -22.36
CA CYS A 231 -1.82 6.85 -22.99
C CYS A 231 -2.85 5.80 -22.57
N GLY A 232 -3.36 5.94 -21.37
CA GLY A 232 -4.20 4.98 -20.70
C GLY A 232 -5.68 5.02 -21.06
N ALA A 233 -6.46 4.10 -20.49
CA ALA A 233 -7.91 4.10 -20.55
C ALA A 233 -8.51 3.84 -19.16
N GLU A 234 -9.74 4.27 -18.94
CA GLU A 234 -10.48 4.05 -17.71
C GLU A 234 -11.40 2.84 -17.84
N LEU A 235 -11.45 1.98 -16.81
CA LEU A 235 -12.54 1.01 -16.66
C LEU A 235 -13.74 1.75 -16.07
N VAL A 236 -14.87 1.68 -16.74
CA VAL A 236 -16.16 2.24 -16.31
C VAL A 236 -17.22 1.14 -16.33
N GLU A 237 -18.39 1.39 -15.76
CA GLU A 237 -19.47 0.38 -15.68
C GLU A 237 -19.82 -0.21 -17.06
N ASP A 238 -19.85 0.63 -18.10
CA ASP A 238 -20.20 0.24 -19.46
C ASP A 238 -19.01 -0.28 -20.31
N GLY A 239 -17.82 -0.50 -19.71
CA GLY A 239 -16.64 -1.03 -20.38
C GLY A 239 -15.38 -0.17 -20.26
N ILE A 240 -14.67 0.04 -21.38
CA ILE A 240 -13.41 0.80 -21.43
C ILE A 240 -13.67 2.18 -22.04
N LYS A 241 -13.34 3.23 -21.31
CA LYS A 241 -13.37 4.61 -21.77
C LYS A 241 -11.97 5.07 -22.17
N HIS A 242 -11.80 5.34 -23.45
CA HIS A 242 -10.54 5.83 -24.01
C HIS A 242 -10.34 7.33 -23.80
N ILE A 243 -9.08 7.75 -23.63
CA ILE A 243 -8.69 9.17 -23.72
C ILE A 243 -8.89 9.64 -25.16
N PRO A 244 -9.55 10.78 -25.40
CA PRO A 244 -9.70 11.34 -26.77
C PRO A 244 -8.38 12.01 -27.22
N ALA A 245 -7.31 11.22 -27.34
CA ALA A 245 -5.95 11.72 -27.51
C ALA A 245 -5.79 12.57 -28.79
N ARG A 246 -6.46 12.21 -29.91
CA ARG A 246 -6.40 13.00 -31.14
C ARG A 246 -6.99 14.39 -30.94
N GLN A 247 -8.17 14.48 -30.33
CA GLN A 247 -8.82 15.76 -30.06
C GLN A 247 -7.94 16.63 -29.13
N ILE A 248 -7.33 16.04 -28.13
CA ILE A 248 -6.41 16.74 -27.21
C ILE A 248 -5.21 17.31 -27.98
N LEU A 249 -4.62 16.55 -28.89
CA LEU A 249 -3.49 17.01 -29.68
C LEU A 249 -3.91 18.18 -30.64
N GLU A 250 -5.09 18.09 -31.23
CA GLU A 250 -5.68 19.17 -32.06
C GLU A 250 -5.91 20.43 -31.22
N ASP A 251 -6.52 20.31 -30.05
CA ASP A 251 -6.78 21.43 -29.12
C ASP A 251 -5.48 22.12 -28.65
N LEU A 252 -4.39 21.38 -28.54
CA LEU A 252 -3.05 21.89 -28.20
C LEU A 252 -2.26 22.39 -29.44
N ASN A 253 -2.83 22.31 -30.65
CA ASN A 253 -2.16 22.60 -31.93
C ASN A 253 -0.89 21.75 -32.14
N ILE A 254 -0.90 20.50 -31.70
CA ILE A 254 0.19 19.54 -31.87
C ILE A 254 -0.09 18.69 -33.11
N ASN A 255 0.65 18.96 -34.18
CA ASN A 255 0.46 18.27 -35.46
C ASN A 255 1.32 17.01 -35.62
N LYS A 256 2.32 16.83 -34.76
CA LYS A 256 3.27 15.71 -34.82
C LYS A 256 3.63 15.23 -33.43
N VAL A 257 3.62 13.92 -33.26
CA VAL A 257 4.17 13.23 -32.06
C VAL A 257 5.43 12.50 -32.50
N ASP A 258 6.57 12.86 -31.92
CA ASP A 258 7.87 12.30 -32.31
C ASP A 258 8.11 10.93 -31.72
N ALA A 259 7.59 10.68 -30.50
CA ALA A 259 7.67 9.38 -29.84
C ALA A 259 6.60 9.24 -28.73
N VAL A 260 6.29 7.98 -28.42
CA VAL A 260 5.44 7.57 -27.30
C VAL A 260 6.25 6.61 -26.41
N PHE A 261 6.22 6.80 -25.11
CA PHE A 261 6.87 5.94 -24.14
C PHE A 261 5.85 5.40 -23.16
N ILE A 262 5.81 4.09 -22.95
CA ILE A 262 4.90 3.41 -22.02
C ILE A 262 5.68 2.92 -20.81
N SER A 263 5.26 3.36 -19.63
CA SER A 263 5.92 3.05 -18.37
C SER A 263 5.72 1.59 -17.95
N HIS A 264 4.49 1.08 -18.08
CA HIS A 264 4.17 -0.30 -17.69
C HIS A 264 2.85 -0.80 -18.31
N GLY A 265 2.52 -2.08 -18.05
CA GLY A 265 1.43 -2.82 -18.71
C GLY A 265 0.07 -2.77 -17.99
N HIS A 266 -0.26 -1.74 -17.19
CA HIS A 266 -1.62 -1.54 -16.71
C HIS A 266 -2.46 -0.75 -17.71
N LEU A 267 -3.76 -1.05 -17.81
CA LEU A 267 -4.69 -0.50 -18.80
C LEU A 267 -4.75 1.03 -18.76
N ASP A 268 -4.69 1.60 -17.59
CA ASP A 268 -4.71 3.04 -17.33
C ASP A 268 -3.42 3.78 -17.75
N HIS A 269 -2.43 3.06 -18.28
CA HIS A 269 -1.19 3.61 -18.85
C HIS A 269 -1.04 3.35 -20.37
N TYR A 270 -1.73 2.34 -20.94
CA TYR A 270 -1.61 2.04 -22.38
C TYR A 270 -2.92 1.96 -23.16
N GLY A 271 -4.08 1.89 -22.49
CA GLY A 271 -5.34 1.45 -23.08
C GLY A 271 -5.87 2.32 -24.22
N SER A 272 -5.38 3.54 -24.41
CA SER A 272 -5.77 4.44 -25.50
C SER A 272 -4.69 4.63 -26.58
N LEU A 273 -3.71 3.73 -26.68
CA LEU A 273 -2.63 3.82 -27.69
C LEU A 273 -3.14 3.90 -29.13
N ASN A 274 -4.28 3.28 -29.43
CA ASN A 274 -4.90 3.35 -30.77
C ASN A 274 -5.42 4.74 -31.13
N GLU A 275 -5.67 5.60 -30.14
CA GLU A 275 -6.11 6.98 -30.32
C GLU A 275 -4.97 7.94 -30.72
N LEU A 276 -3.72 7.49 -30.59
CA LEU A 276 -2.56 8.28 -30.97
C LEU A 276 -2.24 8.17 -32.45
N PRO A 277 -1.62 9.22 -33.08
CA PRO A 277 -1.07 9.12 -34.40
C PRO A 277 0.03 8.06 -34.46
N ARG A 278 0.34 7.60 -35.68
CA ARG A 278 1.43 6.61 -35.89
C ARG A 278 2.78 7.25 -35.58
N SER A 279 3.30 6.90 -34.41
CA SER A 279 4.61 7.35 -33.91
C SER A 279 5.41 6.15 -33.41
N PRO A 280 6.75 6.23 -33.34
CA PRO A 280 7.55 5.22 -32.65
C PRO A 280 7.07 5.06 -31.20
N CYS A 281 6.79 3.82 -30.78
CA CYS A 281 6.30 3.51 -29.44
C CYS A 281 7.35 2.65 -28.70
N PHE A 282 7.86 3.15 -27.59
CA PHE A 282 8.94 2.57 -26.83
C PHE A 282 8.41 2.02 -25.48
N MET A 283 8.77 0.78 -25.19
CA MET A 283 8.48 0.12 -23.91
C MET A 283 9.43 -1.06 -23.68
N THR A 284 9.39 -1.66 -22.51
CA THR A 284 10.13 -2.90 -22.25
C THR A 284 9.47 -4.09 -22.93
N GLU A 285 10.22 -5.19 -23.11
CA GLU A 285 9.69 -6.42 -23.71
C GLU A 285 8.58 -7.04 -22.85
N GLU A 286 8.77 -7.01 -21.52
CA GLU A 286 7.76 -7.49 -20.58
C GLU A 286 6.48 -6.67 -20.66
N THR A 287 6.58 -5.34 -20.70
CA THR A 287 5.42 -4.45 -20.88
C THR A 287 4.69 -4.75 -22.20
N ALA A 288 5.42 -4.92 -23.30
CA ALA A 288 4.83 -5.26 -24.59
C ALA A 288 4.14 -6.64 -24.58
N SER A 289 4.73 -7.62 -23.92
CA SER A 289 4.16 -8.96 -23.77
C SER A 289 2.89 -8.94 -22.92
N ILE A 290 2.88 -8.21 -21.79
CA ILE A 290 1.71 -8.01 -20.95
C ILE A 290 0.57 -7.38 -21.73
N ILE A 291 0.83 -6.30 -22.47
CA ILE A 291 -0.18 -5.62 -23.30
C ILE A 291 -0.78 -6.56 -24.35
N LYS A 292 0.04 -7.35 -25.04
CA LYS A 292 -0.43 -8.34 -26.03
C LYS A 292 -1.35 -9.40 -25.42
N MET A 293 -1.09 -9.79 -24.18
CA MET A 293 -1.89 -10.80 -23.46
C MET A 293 -3.19 -10.22 -22.89
N THR A 294 -3.16 -8.98 -22.42
CA THR A 294 -4.29 -8.35 -21.73
C THR A 294 -5.25 -7.62 -22.65
N SER A 295 -4.83 -7.32 -23.90
CA SER A 295 -5.62 -6.56 -24.87
C SER A 295 -5.51 -7.12 -26.28
N THR A 296 -6.60 -7.67 -26.80
CA THR A 296 -6.68 -8.15 -28.18
C THR A 296 -6.82 -7.02 -29.22
N ASN A 297 -7.23 -5.85 -28.80
CA ASN A 297 -7.59 -4.72 -29.69
C ASN A 297 -6.52 -3.62 -29.75
N ILE A 298 -5.43 -3.71 -29.01
CA ILE A 298 -4.33 -2.74 -29.06
C ILE A 298 -3.31 -3.16 -30.11
N PHE A 299 -3.16 -2.32 -31.12
CA PHE A 299 -2.17 -2.53 -32.17
C PHE A 299 -0.88 -1.81 -31.83
N LEU A 300 0.13 -2.54 -31.39
CA LEU A 300 1.48 -2.03 -31.11
C LEU A 300 2.21 -1.74 -32.42
N ARG A 301 1.78 -0.70 -33.12
CA ARG A 301 2.40 -0.26 -34.39
C ARG A 301 3.67 0.51 -34.10
N ASN A 302 4.72 0.28 -34.88
CA ASN A 302 6.04 0.90 -34.70
C ASN A 302 6.65 0.66 -33.31
N LEU A 303 6.36 -0.51 -32.71
CA LEU A 303 6.92 -0.90 -31.42
C LEU A 303 8.45 -0.99 -31.50
N GLN A 304 9.10 -0.36 -30.52
CA GLN A 304 10.54 -0.39 -30.28
C GLN A 304 10.78 -0.92 -28.85
N VAL A 305 11.12 -2.19 -28.74
CA VAL A 305 11.43 -2.82 -27.45
C VAL A 305 12.78 -2.32 -26.92
N LYS A 306 12.85 -2.07 -25.63
CA LYS A 306 14.04 -1.61 -24.91
C LYS A 306 14.27 -2.46 -23.65
N ASN A 307 15.54 -2.56 -23.28
CA ASN A 307 15.95 -3.17 -22.02
C ASN A 307 16.03 -2.12 -20.92
N PHE A 308 16.07 -2.56 -19.67
CA PHE A 308 16.41 -1.70 -18.55
C PHE A 308 17.78 -1.03 -18.79
N TYR A 309 17.85 0.24 -18.45
CA TYR A 309 19.01 1.12 -18.59
C TYR A 309 19.38 1.52 -20.04
N ASP A 310 18.64 1.03 -21.06
CA ASP A 310 18.76 1.55 -22.42
C ASP A 310 18.43 3.04 -22.47
N THR A 311 19.07 3.75 -23.38
CA THR A 311 18.80 5.16 -23.65
C THR A 311 18.34 5.34 -25.10
N VAL A 312 17.21 6.00 -25.29
CA VAL A 312 16.67 6.39 -26.60
C VAL A 312 16.96 7.86 -26.84
N ASN A 313 17.34 8.20 -28.07
CA ASN A 313 17.50 9.59 -28.51
C ASN A 313 16.41 9.95 -29.52
N VAL A 314 15.60 10.95 -29.18
CA VAL A 314 14.54 11.50 -30.04
C VAL A 314 14.82 12.98 -30.24
N GLY A 315 15.31 13.39 -31.42
CA GLY A 315 15.53 14.80 -31.72
C GLY A 315 16.49 15.53 -30.75
N GLY A 316 17.51 14.83 -30.24
CA GLY A 316 18.47 15.37 -29.25
C GLY A 316 18.01 15.26 -27.79
N ILE A 317 16.81 14.74 -27.53
CA ILE A 317 16.29 14.42 -26.19
C ILE A 317 16.67 12.99 -25.86
N LYS A 318 17.34 12.77 -24.72
CA LYS A 318 17.79 11.45 -24.27
C LYS A 318 16.87 10.95 -23.17
N ILE A 319 16.29 9.75 -23.36
CA ILE A 319 15.37 9.12 -22.43
C ILE A 319 15.93 7.77 -22.00
N LYS A 320 16.23 7.61 -20.71
CA LYS A 320 16.75 6.39 -20.11
C LYS A 320 15.65 5.62 -19.38
N PHE A 321 15.61 4.29 -19.58
CA PHE A 321 14.68 3.37 -18.97
C PHE A 321 15.26 2.85 -17.65
N ILE A 322 14.66 3.18 -16.52
CA ILE A 322 15.12 2.72 -15.19
C ILE A 322 14.00 1.91 -14.54
N PRO A 323 14.26 0.66 -14.07
CA PRO A 323 13.24 -0.14 -13.41
C PRO A 323 12.72 0.56 -12.17
N ASN A 324 11.40 0.58 -11.98
CA ASN A 324 10.75 1.34 -10.92
C ASN A 324 10.01 0.50 -9.86
N GLY A 325 9.99 -0.83 -10.01
CA GLY A 325 9.52 -1.76 -8.98
C GLY A 325 8.00 -1.88 -8.82
N HIS A 326 7.19 -1.26 -9.70
CA HIS A 326 5.74 -1.36 -9.61
C HIS A 326 5.21 -2.75 -9.99
N ILE A 327 5.50 -3.17 -11.20
CA ILE A 327 5.25 -4.53 -11.72
C ILE A 327 6.43 -4.95 -12.59
N ARG A 328 6.48 -6.23 -12.97
CA ARG A 328 7.51 -6.72 -13.88
C ARG A 328 7.50 -5.95 -15.21
N GLY A 329 8.68 -5.50 -15.62
CA GLY A 329 8.88 -4.71 -16.84
C GLY A 329 8.60 -3.21 -16.70
N SER A 330 8.09 -2.76 -15.55
CA SER A 330 7.80 -1.35 -15.33
C SER A 330 9.07 -0.50 -15.22
N VAL A 331 8.99 0.73 -15.74
CA VAL A 331 10.09 1.69 -15.76
C VAL A 331 9.64 3.10 -15.41
N LEU A 332 10.54 3.85 -14.82
CA LEU A 332 10.53 5.30 -14.85
C LEU A 332 11.43 5.79 -15.99
N PHE A 333 11.23 7.04 -16.41
CA PHE A 333 12.04 7.67 -17.44
C PHE A 333 12.86 8.82 -16.85
N ASP A 334 14.19 8.73 -17.00
CA ASP A 334 15.13 9.82 -16.72
C ASP A 334 15.45 10.51 -18.05
N ILE A 335 14.98 11.74 -18.18
CA ILE A 335 14.90 12.47 -19.45
C ILE A 335 15.87 13.63 -19.40
N ASP A 336 16.80 13.68 -20.35
CA ASP A 336 17.59 14.88 -20.64
C ASP A 336 16.96 15.63 -21.79
N TRP A 337 16.10 16.59 -21.45
CA TRP A 337 15.46 17.47 -22.41
C TRP A 337 16.35 18.66 -22.73
N ARG A 338 17.33 18.45 -23.62
CA ARG A 338 18.26 19.49 -24.10
C ARG A 338 18.90 20.31 -22.96
N GLY A 339 19.38 19.60 -21.94
CA GLY A 339 20.03 20.22 -20.79
C GLY A 339 19.14 20.35 -19.55
N LYS A 340 17.82 20.23 -19.63
CA LYS A 340 16.93 20.10 -18.46
C LYS A 340 16.73 18.63 -18.12
N ARG A 341 16.85 18.25 -16.85
CA ARG A 341 16.59 16.89 -16.38
C ARG A 341 15.17 16.77 -15.86
N ILE A 342 14.37 15.91 -16.49
CA ILE A 342 13.01 15.58 -16.08
C ILE A 342 12.98 14.10 -15.67
N ILE A 343 12.39 13.79 -14.54
CA ILE A 343 12.13 12.40 -14.13
C ILE A 343 10.62 12.19 -14.15
N TYR A 344 10.13 11.24 -14.93
CA TYR A 344 8.76 10.75 -14.87
C TYR A 344 8.75 9.35 -14.28
N THR A 345 8.10 9.17 -13.13
CA THR A 345 8.20 7.91 -12.37
C THR A 345 7.35 6.78 -12.93
N GLY A 346 6.27 7.08 -13.69
CA GLY A 346 5.16 6.13 -13.77
C GLY A 346 4.69 5.78 -12.35
N ASP A 347 4.02 4.65 -12.20
CA ASP A 347 3.73 4.09 -10.88
C ASP A 347 4.97 3.35 -10.37
N TYR A 348 5.31 3.46 -9.08
CA TYR A 348 6.54 2.88 -8.56
C TYR A 348 6.44 2.35 -7.13
N CYS A 349 7.32 1.40 -6.80
CA CYS A 349 7.46 0.83 -5.46
C CYS A 349 8.94 0.76 -5.07
N LEU A 350 9.27 1.17 -3.83
CA LEU A 350 10.64 1.04 -3.31
C LEU A 350 10.93 -0.36 -2.76
N ALA A 351 9.92 -1.03 -2.26
CA ALA A 351 10.08 -2.36 -1.68
C ALA A 351 10.21 -3.41 -2.79
N ASP A 352 11.12 -4.36 -2.57
CA ASP A 352 11.17 -5.55 -3.41
C ASP A 352 9.86 -6.32 -3.28
N GLN A 353 9.32 -6.74 -4.41
CA GLN A 353 8.19 -7.63 -4.53
C GLN A 353 8.65 -9.04 -4.92
N HIS A 354 7.77 -10.03 -4.87
CA HIS A 354 8.14 -11.40 -5.24
C HIS A 354 8.38 -11.55 -6.75
N THR A 355 7.78 -10.67 -7.58
CA THR A 355 7.87 -10.70 -9.05
C THR A 355 8.86 -9.70 -9.63
N CYS A 356 9.25 -8.66 -8.91
CA CYS A 356 10.23 -7.67 -9.36
C CYS A 356 10.95 -7.01 -8.19
N LEU A 357 12.15 -6.50 -8.45
CA LEU A 357 12.90 -5.69 -7.49
C LEU A 357 12.31 -4.30 -7.39
N GLY A 358 12.34 -3.71 -6.21
CA GLY A 358 11.92 -2.34 -5.95
C GLY A 358 12.81 -1.31 -6.67
N LEU A 359 12.37 -0.06 -6.70
CA LEU A 359 13.14 1.04 -7.28
C LEU A 359 14.45 1.24 -6.51
N ASP A 360 15.58 1.06 -7.20
CA ASP A 360 16.89 1.49 -6.68
C ASP A 360 17.05 3.01 -6.82
N ILE A 361 16.68 3.73 -5.78
CA ILE A 361 16.80 5.19 -5.73
C ILE A 361 18.26 5.65 -5.93
N ASN A 362 19.27 4.85 -5.53
CA ASN A 362 20.66 5.20 -5.69
C ASN A 362 21.05 5.32 -7.16
N SER A 363 20.46 4.51 -8.03
CA SER A 363 20.68 4.61 -9.48
C SER A 363 20.30 5.97 -10.06
N LEU A 364 19.31 6.67 -9.45
CA LEU A 364 18.92 8.04 -9.82
C LEU A 364 19.84 9.09 -9.21
N LEU A 365 20.28 8.88 -7.96
CA LEU A 365 21.10 9.84 -7.21
C LEU A 365 22.55 9.89 -7.69
N THR A 366 23.06 8.81 -8.30
CA THR A 366 24.42 8.76 -8.85
C THR A 366 24.60 9.58 -10.13
N ILE A 367 23.51 10.04 -10.75
CA ILE A 367 23.58 10.90 -11.93
C ILE A 367 23.97 12.32 -11.47
N PRO A 368 25.14 12.86 -11.89
CA PRO A 368 25.68 14.11 -11.35
C PRO A 368 24.99 15.36 -11.94
N LYS A 369 23.70 15.29 -12.18
CA LYS A 369 22.90 16.38 -12.72
C LYS A 369 21.70 16.63 -11.82
N ARG A 370 21.51 17.89 -11.43
CA ARG A 370 20.33 18.32 -10.67
C ARG A 370 19.05 18.00 -11.45
N THR A 371 18.04 17.55 -10.75
CA THR A 371 16.71 17.35 -11.35
C THR A 371 15.96 18.68 -11.40
N ASP A 372 15.57 19.09 -12.59
CA ASP A 372 14.77 20.31 -12.78
C ASP A 372 13.28 20.04 -12.50
N ILE A 373 12.75 18.91 -13.01
CA ILE A 373 11.35 18.56 -12.86
C ILE A 373 11.23 17.10 -12.42
N PHE A 374 10.47 16.86 -11.36
CA PHE A 374 10.13 15.53 -10.86
C PHE A 374 8.62 15.34 -10.98
N LEU A 375 8.19 14.57 -11.99
CA LEU A 375 6.80 14.21 -12.26
C LEU A 375 6.55 12.83 -11.65
N THR A 376 5.82 12.76 -10.55
CA THR A 376 5.69 11.55 -9.72
C THR A 376 4.24 11.20 -9.41
N GLU A 377 3.94 9.90 -9.35
CA GLU A 377 2.65 9.42 -8.87
C GLU A 377 2.33 9.90 -7.46
N SER A 378 1.05 9.92 -7.12
CA SER A 378 0.53 10.18 -5.78
C SER A 378 -0.74 9.37 -5.47
N THR A 379 -0.75 8.10 -5.87
CA THR A 379 -1.91 7.20 -5.81
C THR A 379 -2.54 7.14 -4.42
N TYR A 380 -1.74 7.08 -3.37
CA TYR A 380 -2.22 7.11 -1.98
C TYR A 380 -2.43 8.52 -1.40
N GLY A 381 -2.05 9.56 -2.14
CA GLY A 381 -2.19 10.95 -1.66
C GLY A 381 -1.51 11.16 -0.30
N LYS A 382 -2.25 11.76 0.65
CA LYS A 382 -1.76 12.04 2.02
C LYS A 382 -1.92 10.86 3.00
N LYS A 383 -2.26 9.67 2.55
CA LYS A 383 -2.43 8.50 3.43
C LYS A 383 -1.08 7.85 3.72
N PRO A 384 -0.52 7.98 4.93
CA PRO A 384 0.69 7.26 5.29
C PRO A 384 0.37 5.77 5.49
N GLN A 385 1.27 4.90 5.09
CA GLN A 385 1.22 3.49 5.49
C GLN A 385 2.01 3.31 6.79
N MET A 386 1.33 2.88 7.84
CA MET A 386 1.96 2.72 9.16
C MET A 386 2.88 1.51 9.23
N LEU A 387 2.65 0.50 8.39
CA LEU A 387 3.42 -0.72 8.32
C LEU A 387 4.15 -0.84 6.98
N SER A 388 5.29 -1.52 6.98
CA SER A 388 5.99 -1.86 5.73
C SER A 388 5.24 -2.94 4.95
N LEU A 389 5.53 -3.07 3.64
CA LEU A 389 4.96 -4.12 2.80
C LEU A 389 5.17 -5.51 3.42
N LYS A 390 6.38 -5.84 3.90
CA LYS A 390 6.68 -7.11 4.57
C LYS A 390 5.83 -7.38 5.82
N GLN A 391 5.47 -6.33 6.55
CA GLN A 391 4.58 -6.47 7.71
C GLN A 391 3.15 -6.75 7.28
N TYR A 392 2.65 -6.10 6.22
CA TYR A 392 1.35 -6.43 5.64
C TYR A 392 1.31 -7.83 5.02
N GLU A 393 2.38 -8.27 4.38
CA GLU A 393 2.53 -9.64 3.89
C GLU A 393 2.41 -10.68 5.02
N SER A 394 3.06 -10.43 6.16
CA SER A 394 2.93 -11.30 7.34
C SER A 394 1.50 -11.34 7.88
N ILE A 395 0.84 -10.17 7.99
CA ILE A 395 -0.56 -10.08 8.41
C ILE A 395 -1.46 -10.87 7.47
N PHE A 396 -1.25 -10.72 6.17
CA PHE A 396 -2.03 -11.40 5.14
C PHE A 396 -1.94 -12.93 5.29
N VAL A 397 -0.74 -13.46 5.46
CA VAL A 397 -0.53 -14.90 5.67
C VAL A 397 -1.16 -15.37 6.99
N ASP A 398 -0.95 -14.65 8.09
CA ASP A 398 -1.52 -14.98 9.41
C ASP A 398 -3.07 -15.03 9.35
N ILE A 399 -3.71 -14.08 8.68
CA ILE A 399 -5.17 -14.05 8.52
C ILE A 399 -5.64 -15.21 7.64
N CYS A 400 -4.97 -15.47 6.51
CA CYS A 400 -5.31 -16.61 5.65
C CYS A 400 -5.26 -17.93 6.43
N GLU A 401 -4.17 -18.17 7.17
CA GLU A 401 -4.01 -19.37 7.98
C GLU A 401 -5.10 -19.49 9.05
N ALA A 402 -5.42 -18.40 9.74
CA ALA A 402 -6.46 -18.39 10.77
C ALA A 402 -7.85 -18.67 10.18
N VAL A 403 -8.20 -18.01 9.09
CA VAL A 403 -9.49 -18.18 8.41
C VAL A 403 -9.68 -19.62 7.90
N ILE A 404 -8.66 -20.19 7.26
CA ILE A 404 -8.69 -21.56 6.70
C ILE A 404 -8.74 -22.59 7.81
N LYS A 405 -7.99 -22.40 8.90
CA LYS A 405 -8.00 -23.28 10.09
C LYS A 405 -9.41 -23.53 10.64
N PHE A 406 -10.29 -22.55 10.53
CA PHE A 406 -11.70 -22.66 10.98
C PHE A 406 -12.69 -23.00 9.86
N GLY A 407 -12.18 -23.45 8.72
CA GLY A 407 -12.99 -23.99 7.63
C GLY A 407 -13.73 -22.95 6.79
N LYS A 408 -13.33 -21.65 6.87
CA LYS A 408 -13.80 -20.65 5.90
C LYS A 408 -13.02 -20.76 4.59
N LYS A 409 -13.70 -20.44 3.50
CA LYS A 409 -13.11 -20.27 2.19
C LYS A 409 -12.76 -18.81 1.95
N ILE A 410 -11.70 -18.56 1.21
CA ILE A 410 -11.20 -17.22 0.94
C ILE A 410 -11.36 -16.92 -0.55
N ILE A 411 -11.98 -15.77 -0.87
CA ILE A 411 -11.89 -15.14 -2.19
C ILE A 411 -10.97 -13.94 -2.11
N ILE A 412 -10.00 -13.86 -3.03
CA ILE A 412 -9.04 -12.76 -3.17
C ILE A 412 -9.24 -12.14 -4.54
N PRO A 413 -10.10 -11.12 -4.67
CA PRO A 413 -10.18 -10.34 -5.88
C PRO A 413 -8.83 -9.66 -6.14
N SER A 414 -8.24 -9.91 -7.30
CA SER A 414 -6.88 -9.47 -7.57
C SER A 414 -6.72 -8.89 -8.97
N PHE A 415 -5.93 -7.84 -9.10
CA PHE A 415 -5.47 -7.41 -10.42
C PHE A 415 -4.66 -8.53 -11.04
N ALA A 416 -5.00 -8.85 -12.29
CA ALA A 416 -4.37 -9.94 -13.02
C ALA A 416 -2.87 -9.70 -13.23
N VAL A 417 -2.52 -8.47 -13.59
CA VAL A 417 -1.14 -8.06 -13.84
C VAL A 417 -0.47 -7.67 -12.52
N GLY A 418 0.57 -8.39 -12.14
CA GLY A 418 1.37 -8.19 -10.93
C GLY A 418 0.75 -8.86 -9.71
N ARG A 419 -0.35 -8.35 -9.18
CA ARG A 419 -0.87 -8.70 -7.84
C ARG A 419 -1.26 -10.16 -7.67
N ALA A 420 -1.89 -10.80 -8.67
CA ALA A 420 -2.30 -12.20 -8.56
C ALA A 420 -1.09 -13.14 -8.36
N ALA A 421 -0.02 -12.95 -9.11
CA ALA A 421 1.20 -13.73 -8.96
C ALA A 421 1.92 -13.46 -7.62
N GLU A 422 1.92 -12.20 -7.16
CA GLU A 422 2.46 -11.82 -5.84
C GLU A 422 1.74 -12.55 -4.71
N VAL A 423 0.41 -12.53 -4.71
CA VAL A 423 -0.42 -13.19 -3.69
C VAL A 423 -0.21 -14.72 -3.73
N ALA A 424 -0.13 -15.31 -4.92
CA ALA A 424 0.13 -16.73 -5.07
C ALA A 424 1.50 -17.13 -4.49
N LEU A 425 2.55 -16.37 -4.80
CA LEU A 425 3.90 -16.59 -4.28
C LEU A 425 3.94 -16.45 -2.74
N LEU A 426 3.27 -15.44 -2.21
CA LEU A 426 3.20 -15.17 -0.79
C LEU A 426 2.54 -16.31 -0.01
N LEU A 427 1.48 -16.91 -0.57
CA LEU A 427 0.77 -18.02 0.07
C LEU A 427 1.40 -19.39 -0.17
N LYS A 428 2.31 -19.53 -1.13
CA LYS A 428 2.81 -20.84 -1.61
C LYS A 428 3.39 -21.70 -0.49
N GLU A 429 4.27 -21.14 0.33
CA GLU A 429 4.91 -21.91 1.41
C GLU A 429 3.92 -22.23 2.54
N SER A 430 3.01 -21.30 2.85
CA SER A 430 1.94 -21.54 3.81
C SER A 430 0.98 -22.64 3.33
N ALA A 431 0.60 -22.61 2.05
CA ALA A 431 -0.24 -23.64 1.43
C ALA A 431 0.42 -25.04 1.50
N ARG A 432 1.73 -25.11 1.20
CA ARG A 432 2.49 -26.35 1.30
C ARG A 432 2.56 -26.88 2.74
N ARG A 433 2.80 -26.01 3.71
CA ARG A 433 2.97 -26.37 5.13
C ARG A 433 1.67 -26.80 5.78
N ASN A 434 0.58 -26.09 5.48
CA ASN A 434 -0.73 -26.28 6.11
C ASN A 434 -1.70 -27.13 5.27
N GLY A 435 -1.33 -27.53 4.06
CA GLY A 435 -2.09 -28.45 3.21
C GLY A 435 -3.33 -27.85 2.52
N PHE A 436 -3.49 -26.52 2.49
CA PHE A 436 -4.61 -25.90 1.80
C PHE A 436 -4.34 -25.71 0.30
N ILE A 437 -5.41 -25.65 -0.49
CA ILE A 437 -5.35 -25.62 -1.95
C ILE A 437 -5.83 -24.27 -2.48
N ILE A 438 -5.08 -23.74 -3.45
CA ILE A 438 -5.32 -22.43 -4.08
C ILE A 438 -5.73 -22.64 -5.55
N LEU A 439 -6.80 -21.98 -5.98
CA LEU A 439 -7.19 -21.86 -7.38
C LEU A 439 -6.91 -20.43 -7.86
N ILE A 440 -6.31 -20.29 -9.05
CA ILE A 440 -6.18 -19.01 -9.74
C ILE A 440 -7.01 -19.07 -11.02
N ASP A 441 -7.88 -18.05 -11.24
CA ASP A 441 -8.79 -18.05 -12.38
C ASP A 441 -8.90 -16.68 -13.07
N GLY A 442 -9.46 -16.71 -14.28
CA GLY A 442 -9.63 -15.56 -15.16
C GLY A 442 -8.31 -15.11 -15.79
N LEU A 443 -8.21 -13.83 -16.10
CA LEU A 443 -6.97 -13.24 -16.62
C LEU A 443 -5.80 -13.41 -15.62
N ALA A 444 -6.08 -13.52 -14.32
CA ALA A 444 -5.10 -13.79 -13.27
C ALA A 444 -4.36 -15.12 -13.50
N ALA A 445 -5.05 -16.17 -13.97
CA ALA A 445 -4.43 -17.46 -14.30
C ALA A 445 -3.43 -17.31 -15.45
N GLN A 446 -3.84 -16.70 -16.57
CA GLN A 446 -2.99 -16.48 -17.74
C GLN A 446 -1.74 -15.66 -17.40
N MET A 447 -1.92 -14.59 -16.62
CA MET A 447 -0.81 -13.76 -16.19
C MET A 447 0.14 -14.47 -15.24
N THR A 448 -0.38 -15.32 -14.33
CA THR A 448 0.46 -16.11 -13.43
C THR A 448 1.30 -17.15 -14.20
N GLU A 449 0.73 -17.78 -15.23
CA GLU A 449 1.48 -18.66 -16.14
C GLU A 449 2.58 -17.91 -16.89
N TYR A 450 2.28 -16.71 -17.39
CA TYR A 450 3.29 -15.85 -18.02
C TYR A 450 4.42 -15.49 -17.05
N TYR A 451 4.09 -15.06 -15.82
CA TYR A 451 5.10 -14.74 -14.81
C TYR A 451 5.95 -15.96 -14.45
N GLN A 452 5.34 -17.13 -14.26
CA GLN A 452 6.08 -18.37 -14.02
C GLN A 452 7.12 -18.64 -15.09
N ASN A 453 6.71 -18.57 -16.36
CA ASN A 453 7.57 -18.87 -17.51
C ASN A 453 8.66 -17.81 -17.70
N SER A 454 8.31 -16.52 -17.60
CA SER A 454 9.25 -15.41 -17.83
C SER A 454 10.25 -15.19 -16.70
N MET A 455 9.94 -15.64 -15.48
CA MET A 455 10.81 -15.50 -14.30
C MET A 455 11.59 -16.78 -13.99
N GLU A 456 11.29 -17.89 -14.68
CA GLU A 456 11.78 -19.22 -14.32
C GLU A 456 11.50 -19.57 -12.84
N LYS A 457 10.43 -19.01 -12.27
CA LYS A 457 9.98 -19.27 -10.90
C LYS A 457 8.81 -20.23 -10.91
N ASN A 458 8.91 -21.31 -10.15
CA ASN A 458 7.79 -22.21 -9.96
C ASN A 458 6.71 -21.54 -9.08
N ILE A 459 5.65 -21.01 -9.69
CA ILE A 459 4.48 -20.43 -9.01
C ILE A 459 3.37 -21.47 -8.90
N ILE A 460 2.97 -22.04 -10.01
CA ILE A 460 1.92 -23.04 -10.18
C ILE A 460 2.45 -24.42 -9.87
N GLY A 461 1.62 -25.27 -9.32
CA GLY A 461 1.97 -26.65 -8.95
C GLY A 461 1.96 -26.87 -7.44
N GLY A 462 1.99 -28.13 -7.02
CA GLY A 462 1.76 -28.53 -5.64
C GLY A 462 0.32 -28.18 -5.20
N ASN A 463 0.19 -27.21 -4.30
CA ASN A 463 -1.11 -26.77 -3.79
C ASN A 463 -1.72 -25.61 -4.59
N ILE A 464 -1.10 -25.15 -5.68
CA ILE A 464 -1.58 -24.02 -6.50
C ILE A 464 -1.95 -24.53 -7.89
N SER A 465 -3.21 -24.36 -8.27
CA SER A 465 -3.77 -24.74 -9.57
C SER A 465 -4.29 -23.50 -10.30
N VAL A 466 -4.24 -23.56 -11.64
CA VAL A 466 -4.91 -22.56 -12.51
C VAL A 466 -6.12 -23.20 -13.16
N TYR A 467 -7.13 -22.36 -13.47
CA TYR A 467 -8.28 -22.83 -14.22
C TYR A 467 -7.91 -23.11 -15.68
N THR A 468 -8.21 -24.32 -16.14
CA THR A 468 -7.80 -24.81 -17.47
C THR A 468 -8.92 -24.76 -18.52
N GLY A 469 -10.08 -24.19 -18.19
CA GLY A 469 -11.25 -24.17 -19.10
C GLY A 469 -12.22 -25.35 -18.90
N ASP A 470 -12.01 -26.22 -17.92
CA ASP A 470 -12.95 -27.26 -17.52
C ASP A 470 -14.09 -26.64 -16.68
N ILE A 471 -15.32 -26.61 -17.21
CA ILE A 471 -16.50 -26.05 -16.54
C ILE A 471 -16.76 -26.71 -15.20
N ASP A 472 -16.55 -28.03 -15.08
CA ASP A 472 -16.71 -28.76 -13.81
C ASP A 472 -15.81 -28.24 -12.70
N LEU A 473 -14.63 -27.72 -13.04
CA LEU A 473 -13.68 -27.20 -12.06
C LEU A 473 -14.19 -25.91 -11.39
N ARG A 474 -14.87 -25.02 -12.12
CA ARG A 474 -15.47 -23.80 -11.56
C ARG A 474 -16.54 -24.10 -10.51
N TYR A 475 -17.34 -25.11 -10.77
CA TYR A 475 -18.40 -25.54 -9.85
C TYR A 475 -17.89 -26.40 -8.68
N ARG A 476 -16.61 -26.78 -8.67
CA ARG A 476 -15.97 -27.50 -7.57
C ARG A 476 -15.34 -26.59 -6.52
N ILE A 477 -15.94 -25.42 -6.25
CA ILE A 477 -15.42 -24.47 -5.25
C ILE A 477 -15.12 -25.16 -3.92
N ASP A 478 -15.87 -26.19 -3.56
CA ASP A 478 -15.68 -26.94 -2.33
C ASP A 478 -14.28 -27.56 -2.19
N ASN A 479 -13.60 -27.84 -3.30
CA ASN A 479 -12.27 -28.43 -3.31
C ASN A 479 -11.14 -27.42 -3.05
N TYR A 480 -11.44 -26.11 -3.07
CA TYR A 480 -10.42 -25.08 -2.88
C TYR A 480 -10.64 -24.31 -1.58
N ASN A 481 -9.55 -23.97 -0.89
CA ASN A 481 -9.58 -23.15 0.32
C ASN A 481 -9.46 -21.67 -0.02
N VAL A 482 -8.67 -21.34 -1.05
CA VAL A 482 -8.41 -19.98 -1.51
C VAL A 482 -8.64 -19.89 -3.01
N ILE A 483 -9.37 -18.86 -3.44
CA ILE A 483 -9.56 -18.53 -4.87
C ILE A 483 -8.99 -17.13 -5.11
N ILE A 484 -8.03 -17.03 -6.03
CA ILE A 484 -7.45 -15.78 -6.51
C ILE A 484 -8.04 -15.52 -7.90
N ALA A 485 -8.82 -14.47 -8.07
CA ALA A 485 -9.53 -14.24 -9.33
C ALA A 485 -9.52 -12.77 -9.77
N SER A 486 -9.45 -12.52 -11.07
CA SER A 486 -9.68 -11.20 -11.65
C SER A 486 -11.20 -10.95 -11.88
N SER A 487 -11.72 -9.74 -11.78
CA SER A 487 -11.07 -8.46 -11.57
C SER A 487 -10.79 -8.19 -10.10
N GLY A 488 -9.73 -7.44 -9.81
CA GLY A 488 -9.45 -6.93 -8.47
C GLY A 488 -10.54 -6.00 -7.94
N MET A 489 -11.35 -5.40 -8.82
CA MET A 489 -12.40 -4.44 -8.48
C MET A 489 -13.78 -5.10 -8.23
N LEU A 490 -13.90 -6.42 -8.29
CA LEU A 490 -15.17 -7.16 -8.14
C LEU A 490 -16.31 -6.65 -9.04
N GLN A 491 -15.97 -6.16 -10.23
CA GLN A 491 -16.97 -5.68 -11.18
C GLN A 491 -17.98 -6.77 -11.52
N GLU A 492 -19.25 -6.40 -11.65
CA GLU A 492 -20.31 -7.29 -12.10
C GLU A 492 -19.92 -7.98 -13.41
N GLY A 493 -20.13 -9.29 -13.50
CA GLY A 493 -19.71 -10.12 -14.64
C GLY A 493 -18.23 -10.52 -14.67
N SER A 494 -17.41 -10.05 -13.74
CA SER A 494 -16.00 -10.50 -13.62
C SER A 494 -15.88 -11.89 -12.99
N THR A 495 -14.75 -12.56 -13.22
CA THR A 495 -14.48 -13.88 -12.64
C THR A 495 -14.51 -13.85 -11.11
N SER A 496 -13.94 -12.82 -10.47
CA SER A 496 -13.95 -12.66 -9.02
C SER A 496 -15.37 -12.45 -8.48
N PHE A 497 -16.20 -11.68 -9.20
CA PHE A 497 -17.59 -11.45 -8.84
C PHE A 497 -18.42 -12.75 -8.94
N PHE A 498 -18.20 -13.54 -9.99
CA PHE A 498 -18.82 -14.86 -10.14
C PHE A 498 -18.53 -15.76 -8.94
N TYR A 499 -17.26 -15.92 -8.57
CA TYR A 499 -16.89 -16.72 -7.40
C TYR A 499 -17.47 -16.16 -6.11
N LEU A 500 -17.46 -14.85 -5.91
CA LEU A 500 -18.07 -14.25 -4.73
C LEU A 500 -19.57 -14.60 -4.64
N GLN A 501 -20.32 -14.49 -5.74
CA GLN A 501 -21.75 -14.83 -5.75
C GLN A 501 -21.99 -16.29 -5.38
N GLU A 502 -21.25 -17.23 -6.00
CA GLU A 502 -21.37 -18.66 -5.70
C GLU A 502 -20.97 -18.98 -4.25
N MET A 503 -19.92 -18.34 -3.75
CA MET A 503 -19.44 -18.55 -2.39
C MET A 503 -20.34 -17.91 -1.32
N LEU A 504 -21.09 -16.86 -1.65
CA LEU A 504 -22.04 -16.23 -0.72
C LEU A 504 -23.20 -17.17 -0.32
N ASP A 505 -23.49 -18.19 -1.11
CA ASP A 505 -24.46 -19.22 -0.74
C ASP A 505 -23.90 -20.25 0.25
N MET A 506 -22.59 -20.19 0.51
CA MET A 506 -21.91 -20.98 1.53
C MET A 506 -21.84 -20.18 2.84
N ASP A 507 -22.05 -20.83 3.98
CA ASP A 507 -22.13 -20.14 5.29
C ASP A 507 -20.79 -19.62 5.84
N LYS A 508 -19.66 -19.83 5.14
CA LYS A 508 -18.32 -19.58 5.67
C LYS A 508 -17.39 -19.00 4.62
N VAL A 509 -17.55 -17.72 4.31
CA VAL A 509 -16.74 -17.01 3.31
C VAL A 509 -15.95 -15.86 3.95
N CYS A 510 -14.72 -15.68 3.50
CA CYS A 510 -13.89 -14.52 3.78
C CYS A 510 -13.47 -13.85 2.47
N VAL A 511 -13.66 -12.54 2.38
CA VAL A 511 -13.18 -11.71 1.28
C VAL A 511 -11.93 -10.99 1.74
N LEU A 512 -10.81 -11.20 1.05
CA LEU A 512 -9.57 -10.46 1.31
C LEU A 512 -9.32 -9.49 0.15
N LYS A 513 -9.51 -8.21 0.41
CA LYS A 513 -9.11 -7.15 -0.51
C LYS A 513 -7.61 -6.91 -0.39
N VAL A 514 -6.92 -6.89 -1.53
CA VAL A 514 -5.47 -6.67 -1.61
C VAL A 514 -5.16 -5.56 -2.61
N GLY A 515 -4.40 -4.56 -2.18
CA GLY A 515 -4.02 -3.43 -3.02
C GLY A 515 -5.02 -2.26 -3.01
N PHE A 516 -4.73 -1.24 -3.85
CA PHE A 516 -5.56 -0.05 -3.97
C PHE A 516 -6.77 -0.33 -4.86
N ILE A 517 -7.98 -0.20 -4.34
CA ILE A 517 -9.23 -0.33 -5.09
C ILE A 517 -10.12 0.86 -4.76
N ARG A 518 -10.46 1.63 -5.80
CA ARG A 518 -11.40 2.76 -5.72
C ARG A 518 -12.83 2.21 -5.76
N GLU A 519 -13.75 2.78 -4.99
CA GLU A 519 -15.20 2.48 -5.04
C GLU A 519 -15.62 1.04 -4.63
N TYR A 520 -14.69 0.25 -4.09
CA TYR A 520 -14.95 -1.13 -3.69
C TYR A 520 -15.92 -1.24 -2.50
N GLU A 521 -15.85 -0.29 -1.58
CA GLU A 521 -16.60 -0.34 -0.32
C GLU A 521 -18.11 -0.27 -0.55
N ASP A 522 -18.58 0.62 -1.44
CA ASP A 522 -20.00 0.80 -1.70
C ASP A 522 -20.63 -0.44 -2.34
N MET A 523 -19.94 -1.08 -3.27
CA MET A 523 -20.40 -2.29 -3.92
C MET A 523 -20.39 -3.49 -2.98
N LEU A 524 -19.30 -3.65 -2.21
CA LEU A 524 -19.22 -4.73 -1.22
C LEU A 524 -20.25 -4.55 -0.12
N ILE A 525 -20.44 -3.35 0.41
CA ILE A 525 -21.47 -3.01 1.39
C ILE A 525 -22.86 -3.30 0.81
N SER A 526 -23.11 -2.98 -0.47
CA SER A 526 -24.38 -3.28 -1.13
C SER A 526 -24.64 -4.79 -1.26
N ILE A 527 -23.61 -5.58 -1.52
CA ILE A 527 -23.68 -7.05 -1.60
C ILE A 527 -23.88 -7.64 -0.22
N LEU A 528 -23.15 -7.17 0.78
CA LEU A 528 -23.23 -7.64 2.17
C LEU A 528 -24.57 -7.27 2.82
N ASN A 529 -25.06 -6.06 2.59
CA ASN A 529 -26.36 -5.59 3.13
C ASN A 529 -27.58 -6.29 2.50
N ARG A 530 -27.43 -6.88 1.32
CA ARG A 530 -28.54 -7.63 0.67
C ARG A 530 -28.73 -9.04 1.20
N ARG A 531 -27.77 -9.57 1.96
CA ARG A 531 -27.80 -10.94 2.48
C ARG A 531 -27.34 -10.92 3.93
N ASP A 532 -28.21 -11.30 4.86
CA ASP A 532 -27.95 -11.50 6.31
C ASP A 532 -26.91 -12.63 6.58
N LYS A 533 -25.77 -12.64 5.90
CA LYS A 533 -24.83 -13.77 5.93
C LYS A 533 -23.47 -13.40 6.54
N ASN A 534 -22.88 -14.36 7.22
CA ASN A 534 -21.60 -14.34 7.91
C ASN A 534 -20.39 -14.24 6.94
N VAL A 535 -20.27 -13.12 6.22
CA VAL A 535 -19.10 -12.82 5.40
C VAL A 535 -18.11 -12.02 6.21
N THR A 536 -16.88 -12.53 6.34
CA THR A 536 -15.78 -11.78 6.93
C THR A 536 -15.07 -11.00 5.85
N PHE A 537 -14.71 -9.76 6.14
CA PHE A 537 -13.98 -8.89 5.20
C PHE A 537 -12.73 -8.31 5.84
N PHE A 538 -11.60 -8.37 5.12
CA PHE A 538 -10.38 -7.68 5.49
C PHE A 538 -9.82 -6.92 4.30
N ASP A 539 -9.39 -5.68 4.53
CA ASP A 539 -8.65 -4.84 3.59
C ASP A 539 -7.18 -4.79 4.00
N ILE A 540 -6.33 -5.52 3.27
CA ILE A 540 -4.90 -5.62 3.57
C ILE A 540 -4.13 -4.93 2.45
N PRO A 541 -3.52 -3.76 2.69
CA PRO A 541 -2.90 -2.96 1.63
C PRO A 541 -1.54 -3.55 1.19
N LEU A 542 -1.59 -4.64 0.42
CA LEU A 542 -0.43 -5.16 -0.30
C LEU A 542 -0.17 -4.28 -1.51
N SER A 543 0.38 -3.09 -1.30
CA SER A 543 0.52 -2.09 -2.36
C SER A 543 1.84 -2.20 -3.12
N ALA A 544 1.77 -1.92 -4.43
CA ALA A 544 2.91 -1.72 -5.30
C ALA A 544 3.13 -0.23 -5.66
N HIS A 545 2.51 0.69 -4.91
CA HIS A 545 2.67 2.14 -5.07
C HIS A 545 3.38 2.74 -3.87
N ALA A 546 4.00 3.89 -4.10
CA ALA A 546 4.60 4.68 -3.05
C ALA A 546 3.53 5.24 -2.10
N ASP A 547 3.74 5.07 -0.79
CA ASP A 547 2.94 5.75 0.22
C ASP A 547 3.40 7.20 0.44
N TYR A 548 2.66 7.97 1.22
CA TYR A 548 2.95 9.38 1.48
C TYR A 548 4.36 9.62 2.02
N ASP A 549 4.79 8.84 3.02
CA ASP A 549 6.12 9.00 3.63
C ASP A 549 7.23 8.70 2.63
N THR A 550 7.02 7.69 1.78
CA THR A 550 7.92 7.34 0.67
C THR A 550 8.00 8.44 -0.37
N LEU A 551 6.85 8.98 -0.81
CA LEU A 551 6.80 10.09 -1.77
C LEU A 551 7.59 11.30 -1.29
N ILE A 552 7.38 11.72 -0.03
CA ILE A 552 8.08 12.85 0.56
C ILE A 552 9.58 12.56 0.68
N SER A 553 9.96 11.38 1.20
CA SER A 553 11.37 11.00 1.36
C SER A 553 12.12 10.97 0.03
N ILE A 554 11.49 10.47 -1.05
CA ILE A 554 12.10 10.44 -2.38
C ILE A 554 12.22 11.84 -2.96
N THR A 555 11.17 12.66 -2.86
CA THR A 555 11.19 14.04 -3.33
C THR A 555 12.30 14.84 -2.63
N GLU A 556 12.47 14.66 -1.32
CA GLU A 556 13.58 15.27 -0.57
C GLU A 556 14.95 14.82 -1.04
N LYS A 557 15.14 13.52 -1.28
CA LYS A 557 16.41 12.96 -1.75
C LYS A 557 16.78 13.43 -3.15
N ILE A 558 15.82 13.46 -4.07
CA ILE A 558 16.01 13.94 -5.45
C ILE A 558 16.23 15.46 -5.45
N SER A 559 15.59 16.18 -4.53
CA SER A 559 15.66 17.64 -4.38
C SER A 559 15.46 18.40 -5.71
N PRO A 560 14.33 18.18 -6.41
CA PRO A 560 14.08 18.79 -7.72
C PRO A 560 13.83 20.30 -7.60
N GLU A 561 13.99 21.04 -8.71
CA GLU A 561 13.55 22.45 -8.74
C GLU A 561 12.02 22.57 -8.68
N THR A 562 11.31 21.65 -9.35
CA THR A 562 9.86 21.57 -9.37
C THR A 562 9.42 20.12 -9.17
N ALA A 563 8.63 19.83 -8.12
CA ALA A 563 7.95 18.55 -7.95
C ALA A 563 6.49 18.69 -8.39
N ILE A 564 6.02 17.75 -9.23
CA ILE A 564 4.66 17.70 -9.75
C ILE A 564 4.07 16.34 -9.41
N TYR A 565 3.00 16.33 -8.61
CA TYR A 565 2.31 15.12 -8.18
C TYR A 565 1.11 14.85 -9.10
N ILE A 566 1.09 13.64 -9.66
CA ILE A 566 0.08 13.18 -10.62
C ILE A 566 -0.49 11.85 -10.19
N HIS A 567 -1.44 11.30 -10.96
CA HIS A 567 -2.04 9.97 -10.75
C HIS A 567 -2.52 9.76 -9.31
N GLY A 568 -3.28 10.73 -8.78
CA GLY A 568 -3.81 10.63 -7.40
C GLY A 568 -4.44 11.92 -6.92
N GLN A 569 -4.99 11.87 -5.71
CA GLN A 569 -5.46 13.09 -5.02
C GLN A 569 -4.21 13.92 -4.69
N GLY A 570 -3.96 14.98 -5.46
CA GLY A 570 -2.76 15.78 -5.35
C GLY A 570 -2.38 16.05 -3.89
N ILE A 571 -1.11 15.97 -3.59
CA ILE A 571 -0.56 16.44 -2.33
C ILE A 571 -0.64 17.96 -2.41
N GLU A 572 -1.79 18.53 -2.02
CA GLU A 572 -1.86 19.98 -1.81
C GLU A 572 -0.77 20.33 -0.81
N ALA A 573 0.14 21.11 -1.30
CA ALA A 573 1.25 21.63 -0.56
C ALA A 573 0.76 22.64 0.49
#